data_807df66e9805ea708e0e50649580e54c
#
_entry.id   807df66e9805ea708e0e50649580e54c
#
_cell.length_a   1.000
_cell.length_b   1.000
_cell.length_c   1.000
_cell.angle_alpha   90.00
_cell.angle_beta   90.00
_cell.angle_gamma   90.00
#
_symmetry.space_group_name_H-M   'P 1'
#
loop_
_entity.id
_entity.type
_entity.pdbx_description
1 polymer ?
#
loop_
_entity_poly.entity_id
_entity_poly.type
_entity_poly.pdbx_seq_one_letter_code
_entity_poly.pdbx_strand_id
1 'polypeptide(L)'
;MKCLWLTRKYPRPANSGELIYSDGLIRAFAATDVDLTVIAHDNDEKPVGDLSETSIYYDEDGVEWRLGSPTLGSRMASLFTKYPSDTWRLKNGGPEKEFQKAITEEEWDTIVIDHAAIGWALDIIKQAKLSRNWNQDPAVVYISHNHEARVRREVAKNSDAILPKKLALQLDAEKYARQEVSLCQEVDLVTAITPAEVEAYRENFPEQQYLCLTPGYRGEIHRTKKITEETPRRVVMSGSFEWVAKRINLELFLEKAAAPLEEAGIDLQIVGKTEEGFRQEMATKFPGVDFVGRVPEMSPYLLDSRAGLIVEELGGGFKLKALDYIFHGLPLAGLDHAVEGLPLASPENILLKPDTESLVAALAELIDDYDRLNQMRESSMQICEESFQWEDRGRDLYDAISSLRGVVLSS
;
A
#
# COMPACT_ATOMS: atom_id res chain seq x y z
N MET A 1 -5.29 25.00 -9.66
CA MET A 1 -5.23 24.75 -8.20
C MET A 1 -3.79 24.52 -7.80
N LYS A 2 -3.27 25.23 -6.77
CA LYS A 2 -1.89 25.05 -6.27
C LYS A 2 -1.86 24.11 -5.06
N CYS A 3 -1.17 22.98 -5.20
CA CYS A 3 -1.17 21.90 -4.19
C CYS A 3 0.23 21.64 -3.64
N LEU A 4 0.35 21.61 -2.31
CA LEU A 4 1.54 21.14 -1.60
C LEU A 4 1.28 19.70 -1.11
N TRP A 5 2.01 18.74 -1.66
CA TRP A 5 1.91 17.33 -1.31
C TRP A 5 3.12 16.92 -0.49
N LEU A 6 2.91 16.41 0.70
CA LEU A 6 3.97 15.86 1.54
C LEU A 6 3.83 14.35 1.56
N THR A 7 4.85 13.64 1.08
CA THR A 7 4.93 12.18 1.14
C THR A 7 6.13 11.70 1.94
N ARG A 8 6.07 10.47 2.42
CA ARG A 8 7.05 9.91 3.34
C ARG A 8 8.44 9.77 2.73
N LYS A 9 8.52 9.33 1.46
CA LYS A 9 9.76 9.07 0.74
C LYS A 9 9.54 9.29 -0.75
N TYR A 10 10.58 9.72 -1.45
CA TYR A 10 10.56 9.77 -2.90
C TYR A 10 10.17 8.39 -3.48
N PRO A 11 9.07 8.30 -4.23
CA PRO A 11 8.47 7.00 -4.52
C PRO A 11 9.13 6.24 -5.67
N ARG A 12 10.15 6.77 -6.31
CA ARG A 12 10.81 6.15 -7.48
C ARG A 12 12.20 5.64 -7.14
N PRO A 13 12.51 4.36 -7.49
CA PRO A 13 11.67 3.40 -8.20
C PRO A 13 10.55 2.85 -7.29
N ALA A 14 9.34 2.71 -7.85
CA ALA A 14 8.16 2.22 -7.16
C ALA A 14 8.22 0.68 -6.98
N ASN A 15 8.96 0.22 -6.00
CA ASN A 15 9.27 -1.20 -5.78
C ASN A 15 8.59 -1.82 -4.54
N SER A 16 7.66 -1.11 -3.94
CA SER A 16 6.84 -1.58 -2.82
C SER A 16 5.42 -1.04 -2.94
N GLY A 17 4.44 -1.69 -2.29
CA GLY A 17 3.04 -1.29 -2.38
C GLY A 17 2.79 0.17 -2.01
N GLU A 18 3.43 0.66 -0.94
CA GLU A 18 3.37 2.05 -0.52
C GLU A 18 3.88 3.01 -1.61
N LEU A 19 5.06 2.72 -2.19
CA LEU A 19 5.66 3.57 -3.21
C LEU A 19 4.89 3.54 -4.53
N ILE A 20 4.34 2.38 -4.93
CA ILE A 20 3.48 2.24 -6.11
C ILE A 20 2.22 3.10 -5.93
N TYR A 21 1.63 3.07 -4.74
CA TYR A 21 0.41 3.82 -4.46
C TYR A 21 0.65 5.33 -4.47
N SER A 22 1.68 5.82 -3.75
CA SER A 22 2.04 7.24 -3.75
C SER A 22 2.44 7.75 -5.15
N ASP A 23 3.31 7.03 -5.89
CA ASP A 23 3.71 7.43 -7.25
C ASP A 23 2.52 7.47 -8.21
N GLY A 24 1.65 6.45 -8.13
CA GLY A 24 0.45 6.36 -8.95
C GLY A 24 -0.52 7.52 -8.73
N LEU A 25 -0.81 7.85 -7.47
CA LEU A 25 -1.69 8.97 -7.11
C LEU A 25 -1.06 10.32 -7.48
N ILE A 26 0.22 10.54 -7.18
CA ILE A 26 0.92 11.80 -7.51
C ILE A 26 0.87 12.05 -9.02
N ARG A 27 1.22 11.05 -9.84
CA ARG A 27 1.16 11.18 -11.32
C ARG A 27 -0.26 11.40 -11.83
N ALA A 28 -1.23 10.64 -11.31
CA ALA A 28 -2.62 10.76 -11.73
C ALA A 28 -3.21 12.13 -11.36
N PHE A 29 -2.85 12.65 -10.18
CA PHE A 29 -3.28 13.96 -9.74
C PHE A 29 -2.57 15.07 -10.51
N ALA A 30 -1.27 14.94 -10.80
CA ALA A 30 -0.51 15.87 -11.64
C ALA A 30 -1.06 16.00 -13.07
N ALA A 31 -1.71 14.93 -13.57
CA ALA A 31 -2.35 14.95 -14.89
C ALA A 31 -3.67 15.75 -14.92
N THR A 32 -4.15 16.25 -13.78
CA THR A 32 -5.31 17.17 -13.70
C THR A 32 -4.86 18.64 -13.77
N ASP A 33 -5.80 19.59 -13.65
CA ASP A 33 -5.47 21.02 -13.64
C ASP A 33 -4.93 21.49 -12.28
N VAL A 34 -3.74 20.96 -11.91
CA VAL A 34 -3.07 21.25 -10.65
C VAL A 34 -1.61 21.67 -10.87
N ASP A 35 -1.18 22.72 -10.15
CA ASP A 35 0.22 23.07 -9.97
C ASP A 35 0.72 22.36 -8.72
N LEU A 36 1.47 21.26 -8.91
CA LEU A 36 1.81 20.30 -7.87
C LEU A 36 3.27 20.40 -7.43
N THR A 37 3.47 20.75 -6.16
CA THR A 37 4.76 20.66 -5.48
C THR A 37 4.74 19.51 -4.50
N VAL A 38 5.71 18.60 -4.59
CA VAL A 38 5.84 17.43 -3.71
C VAL A 38 7.11 17.53 -2.86
N ILE A 39 6.95 17.44 -1.55
CA ILE A 39 8.06 17.36 -0.60
C ILE A 39 8.20 15.92 -0.10
N ALA A 40 9.42 15.37 -0.13
CA ALA A 40 9.70 14.01 0.29
C ALA A 40 11.11 13.86 0.87
N HIS A 41 11.32 12.79 1.65
CA HIS A 41 12.67 12.31 1.91
C HIS A 41 13.24 11.70 0.62
N ASP A 42 14.49 12.03 0.31
CA ASP A 42 15.19 11.43 -0.83
C ASP A 42 15.45 9.94 -0.61
N ASN A 43 15.76 9.23 -1.67
CA ASN A 43 16.02 7.80 -1.62
C ASN A 43 17.43 7.52 -1.09
N ASP A 44 17.54 6.85 0.06
CA ASP A 44 18.83 6.53 0.69
C ASP A 44 19.73 5.60 -0.18
N GLU A 45 19.10 4.72 -0.98
CA GLU A 45 19.82 3.75 -1.82
C GLU A 45 20.24 4.36 -3.18
N LYS A 46 19.42 5.26 -3.71
CA LYS A 46 19.63 5.96 -4.99
C LYS A 46 19.13 7.40 -4.88
N PRO A 47 19.89 8.27 -4.21
CA PRO A 47 19.49 9.66 -4.07
C PRO A 47 19.44 10.34 -5.44
N VAL A 48 18.42 11.17 -5.65
CA VAL A 48 18.22 11.96 -6.86
C VAL A 48 18.95 13.29 -6.73
N GLY A 49 19.06 13.82 -5.51
CA GLY A 49 19.67 15.09 -5.20
C GLY A 49 20.94 15.02 -4.35
N ASP A 50 21.49 16.17 -4.06
CA ASP A 50 22.56 16.32 -3.07
C ASP A 50 21.98 16.19 -1.66
N LEU A 51 22.37 15.13 -0.95
CA LEU A 51 21.88 14.86 0.41
C LEU A 51 22.30 15.90 1.45
N SER A 52 23.17 16.85 1.13
CA SER A 52 23.59 17.92 2.04
C SER A 52 22.57 19.07 2.10
N GLU A 53 21.75 19.23 1.08
CA GLU A 53 20.76 20.31 0.95
C GLU A 53 19.44 19.78 0.37
N THR A 54 18.37 20.60 0.44
CA THR A 54 17.12 20.29 -0.27
C THR A 54 17.35 20.46 -1.77
N SER A 55 17.12 19.39 -2.55
CA SER A 55 17.21 19.43 -4.01
C SER A 55 15.85 19.69 -4.62
N ILE A 56 15.76 20.66 -5.54
CA ILE A 56 14.54 21.00 -6.27
C ILE A 56 14.75 20.60 -7.73
N TYR A 57 13.81 19.85 -8.29
CA TYR A 57 13.78 19.51 -9.71
C TYR A 57 12.35 19.28 -10.20
N TYR A 58 12.16 19.38 -11.52
CA TYR A 58 10.90 19.07 -12.18
C TYR A 58 11.03 17.74 -12.91
N ASP A 59 10.04 16.87 -12.78
CA ASP A 59 9.99 15.61 -13.51
C ASP A 59 9.27 15.74 -14.85
N GLU A 60 9.16 14.62 -15.57
CA GLU A 60 8.49 14.55 -16.88
C GLU A 60 6.99 14.84 -16.83
N ASP A 61 6.36 14.66 -15.68
CA ASP A 61 4.94 14.93 -15.43
C ASP A 61 4.71 16.42 -15.01
N GLY A 62 5.77 17.24 -14.96
CA GLY A 62 5.72 18.65 -14.57
C GLY A 62 5.62 18.88 -13.05
N VAL A 63 5.80 17.85 -12.24
CA VAL A 63 5.76 17.93 -10.77
C VAL A 63 7.05 18.56 -10.25
N GLU A 64 6.92 19.60 -9.41
CA GLU A 64 8.04 20.14 -8.66
C GLU A 64 8.34 19.28 -7.44
N TRP A 65 9.50 18.64 -7.43
CA TRP A 65 9.98 17.84 -6.30
C TRP A 65 10.98 18.63 -5.46
N ARG A 66 10.73 18.65 -4.13
CA ARG A 66 11.65 19.20 -3.13
C ARG A 66 12.09 18.07 -2.21
N LEU A 67 13.28 17.54 -2.46
CA LEU A 67 13.80 16.37 -1.77
C LEU A 67 14.81 16.77 -0.69
N GLY A 68 14.62 16.27 0.50
CA GLY A 68 15.52 16.51 1.62
C GLY A 68 16.11 15.23 2.21
N SER A 69 17.31 15.35 2.78
CA SER A 69 17.98 14.23 3.43
C SER A 69 17.21 13.70 4.63
N PRO A 70 17.09 12.37 4.78
CA PRO A 70 16.54 11.78 5.98
C PRO A 70 17.50 11.97 7.16
N THR A 71 17.12 12.77 8.12
CA THR A 71 17.81 12.82 9.41
C THR A 71 17.10 11.85 10.35
N LEU A 72 17.48 10.57 10.29
CA LEU A 72 16.80 9.54 11.06
C LEU A 72 17.02 9.71 12.55
N GLY A 73 16.02 10.18 13.27
CA GLY A 73 16.01 10.26 14.73
C GLY A 73 16.14 8.87 15.38
N SER A 74 16.66 8.82 16.60
CA SER A 74 16.76 7.59 17.38
C SER A 74 15.37 7.01 17.66
N ARG A 75 15.16 5.71 17.37
CA ARG A 75 13.92 5.00 17.74
C ARG A 75 13.68 5.01 19.25
N MET A 76 14.73 4.93 20.06
CA MET A 76 14.58 4.99 21.51
C MET A 76 14.13 6.36 22.01
N ALA A 77 14.58 7.44 21.36
CA ALA A 77 14.14 8.80 21.71
C ALA A 77 12.64 9.00 21.46
N SER A 78 12.05 8.29 20.50
CA SER A 78 10.61 8.36 20.24
C SER A 78 9.77 7.96 21.45
N LEU A 79 10.27 7.08 22.32
CA LEU A 79 9.55 6.65 23.54
C LEU A 79 9.17 7.83 24.44
N PHE A 80 9.97 8.89 24.44
CA PHE A 80 9.79 10.10 25.27
C PHE A 80 9.05 11.23 24.53
N THR A 81 8.52 11.00 23.33
CA THR A 81 7.79 11.98 22.54
C THR A 81 6.33 11.55 22.35
N LYS A 82 5.49 12.48 21.87
CA LYS A 82 4.10 12.16 21.47
C LYS A 82 4.03 11.37 20.16
N TYR A 83 5.08 11.40 19.35
CA TYR A 83 5.09 10.82 18.02
C TYR A 83 5.40 9.31 18.04
N PRO A 84 4.79 8.54 17.11
CA PRO A 84 5.23 7.18 16.80
C PRO A 84 6.69 7.14 16.35
N SER A 85 7.31 5.97 16.45
CA SER A 85 8.73 5.78 16.12
C SER A 85 9.09 6.21 14.70
N ASP A 86 8.27 5.82 13.70
CA ASP A 86 8.54 6.19 12.31
C ASP A 86 8.32 7.68 12.08
N THR A 87 7.24 8.25 12.62
CA THR A 87 6.97 9.71 12.58
C THR A 87 8.10 10.52 13.21
N TRP A 88 8.57 10.09 14.39
CA TRP A 88 9.70 10.76 15.07
C TRP A 88 10.99 10.71 14.26
N ARG A 89 11.26 9.57 13.60
CA ARG A 89 12.46 9.40 12.78
C ARG A 89 12.47 10.29 11.54
N LEU A 90 11.30 10.51 10.95
CA LEU A 90 11.13 11.34 9.75
C LEU A 90 11.03 12.84 10.08
N LYS A 91 10.63 13.17 11.31
CA LYS A 91 10.64 14.54 11.82
C LYS A 91 12.08 15.04 12.04
N ASN A 92 12.28 16.34 12.01
CA ASN A 92 13.56 17.03 12.17
C ASN A 92 14.57 16.81 11.02
N GLY A 93 14.07 16.42 9.83
CA GLY A 93 14.86 16.30 8.61
C GLY A 93 14.73 17.49 7.65
N GLY A 94 15.34 17.34 6.47
CA GLY A 94 15.23 18.31 5.39
C GLY A 94 13.77 18.59 5.00
N PRO A 95 12.93 17.54 4.80
CA PRO A 95 11.53 17.73 4.42
C PRO A 95 10.69 18.54 5.42
N GLU A 96 10.92 18.40 6.74
CA GLU A 96 10.20 19.21 7.71
C GLU A 96 10.55 20.70 7.57
N LYS A 97 11.84 21.02 7.41
CA LYS A 97 12.30 22.41 7.24
C LYS A 97 11.75 23.02 5.95
N GLU A 98 11.78 22.25 4.86
CA GLU A 98 11.26 22.71 3.58
C GLU A 98 9.73 22.90 3.64
N PHE A 99 9.02 21.99 4.30
CA PHE A 99 7.59 22.11 4.50
C PHE A 99 7.21 23.34 5.34
N GLN A 100 7.95 23.61 6.43
CA GLN A 100 7.78 24.83 7.22
C GLN A 100 8.01 26.08 6.38
N LYS A 101 9.07 26.09 5.55
CA LYS A 101 9.37 27.18 4.65
C LYS A 101 8.25 27.39 3.62
N ALA A 102 7.84 26.34 2.91
CA ALA A 102 6.78 26.38 1.90
C ALA A 102 5.47 26.92 2.48
N ILE A 103 5.07 26.43 3.65
CA ILE A 103 3.84 26.89 4.33
C ILE A 103 3.96 28.35 4.77
N THR A 104 5.16 28.83 5.13
CA THR A 104 5.34 30.19 5.63
C THR A 104 5.47 31.21 4.49
N GLU A 105 6.10 30.84 3.39
CA GLU A 105 6.49 31.79 2.32
C GLU A 105 5.51 31.77 1.14
N GLU A 106 4.73 30.68 0.93
CA GLU A 106 3.89 30.51 -0.26
C GLU A 106 2.41 30.31 0.10
N GLU A 107 1.50 30.69 -0.84
CA GLU A 107 0.07 30.44 -0.74
C GLU A 107 -0.27 29.09 -1.38
N TRP A 108 -1.10 28.30 -0.71
CA TRP A 108 -1.53 26.98 -1.17
C TRP A 108 -3.04 26.89 -1.16
N ASP A 109 -3.61 26.28 -2.17
CA ASP A 109 -5.02 25.95 -2.22
C ASP A 109 -5.32 24.68 -1.43
N THR A 110 -4.38 23.73 -1.43
CA THR A 110 -4.54 22.43 -0.83
C THR A 110 -3.20 21.94 -0.27
N ILE A 111 -3.25 21.23 0.86
CA ILE A 111 -2.11 20.53 1.46
C ILE A 111 -2.50 19.07 1.61
N VAL A 112 -1.69 18.16 1.05
CA VAL A 112 -1.89 16.71 1.14
C VAL A 112 -0.84 16.10 2.07
N ILE A 113 -1.30 15.34 3.06
CA ILE A 113 -0.49 14.51 3.97
C ILE A 113 -0.61 13.07 3.50
N ASP A 114 0.39 12.59 2.75
CA ASP A 114 0.39 11.26 2.16
C ASP A 114 1.13 10.27 3.06
N HIS A 115 0.42 9.54 3.86
CA HIS A 115 0.82 8.57 4.86
C HIS A 115 0.85 9.08 6.31
N ALA A 116 0.36 8.25 7.25
CA ALA A 116 0.33 8.57 8.68
C ALA A 116 1.71 8.88 9.28
N ALA A 117 2.79 8.27 8.78
CA ALA A 117 4.15 8.49 9.31
C ALA A 117 4.66 9.94 9.20
N ILE A 118 4.03 10.75 8.36
CA ILE A 118 4.32 12.20 8.26
C ILE A 118 3.26 13.08 8.95
N GLY A 119 2.44 12.50 9.81
CA GLY A 119 1.40 13.22 10.56
C GLY A 119 1.89 14.37 11.45
N TRP A 120 3.21 14.51 11.64
CA TRP A 120 3.80 15.69 12.26
C TRP A 120 3.50 16.99 11.48
N ALA A 121 3.20 16.90 10.18
CA ALA A 121 2.85 18.02 9.34
C ALA A 121 1.59 18.76 9.85
N LEU A 122 0.65 18.03 10.43
CA LEU A 122 -0.59 18.61 10.98
C LEU A 122 -0.32 19.68 12.06
N ASP A 123 0.67 19.46 12.92
CA ASP A 123 1.04 20.45 13.94
C ASP A 123 1.55 21.77 13.30
N ILE A 124 2.30 21.67 12.20
CA ILE A 124 2.84 22.83 11.46
C ILE A 124 1.70 23.56 10.75
N ILE A 125 0.80 22.83 10.09
CA ILE A 125 -0.37 23.42 9.42
C ILE A 125 -1.25 24.17 10.42
N LYS A 126 -1.51 23.60 11.59
CA LYS A 126 -2.29 24.26 12.66
C LYS A 126 -1.63 25.56 13.14
N GLN A 127 -0.33 25.54 13.35
CA GLN A 127 0.41 26.74 13.75
C GLN A 127 0.34 27.81 12.65
N ALA A 128 0.47 27.42 11.40
CA ALA A 128 0.36 28.33 10.27
C ALA A 128 -1.05 28.93 10.16
N LYS A 129 -2.11 28.14 10.30
CA LYS A 129 -3.51 28.63 10.32
C LYS A 129 -3.77 29.66 11.45
N LEU A 130 -3.07 29.55 12.57
CA LEU A 130 -3.20 30.51 13.69
C LEU A 130 -2.34 31.78 13.55
N SER A 131 -1.21 31.69 12.87
CA SER A 131 -0.20 32.77 12.85
C SER A 131 -0.13 33.54 11.53
N ARG A 132 -0.67 32.98 10.45
CA ARG A 132 -0.63 33.54 9.10
C ARG A 132 -2.02 33.97 8.66
N ASN A 133 -2.12 35.17 8.09
CA ASN A 133 -3.32 35.64 7.40
C ASN A 133 -3.27 35.11 5.95
N TRP A 134 -3.76 33.90 5.74
CA TRP A 134 -3.95 33.37 4.39
C TRP A 134 -5.14 34.06 3.73
N ASN A 135 -5.11 34.24 2.42
CA ASN A 135 -6.26 34.77 1.70
C ASN A 135 -7.48 33.84 1.86
N GLN A 136 -7.22 32.55 1.83
CA GLN A 136 -8.15 31.48 2.16
C GLN A 136 -7.33 30.32 2.77
N ASP A 137 -7.81 29.73 3.86
CA ASP A 137 -7.16 28.56 4.43
C ASP A 137 -7.12 27.41 3.42
N PRO A 138 -5.97 26.71 3.27
CA PRO A 138 -5.88 25.58 2.38
C PRO A 138 -6.77 24.43 2.87
N ALA A 139 -7.39 23.71 1.94
CA ALA A 139 -7.99 22.42 2.24
C ALA A 139 -6.90 21.40 2.61
N VAL A 140 -7.11 20.63 3.66
CA VAL A 140 -6.14 19.64 4.14
C VAL A 140 -6.68 18.25 3.87
N VAL A 141 -5.91 17.43 3.18
CA VAL A 141 -6.26 16.05 2.80
C VAL A 141 -5.31 15.07 3.44
N TYR A 142 -5.83 14.00 4.01
CA TYR A 142 -5.03 12.88 4.50
C TYR A 142 -5.21 11.67 3.58
N ILE A 143 -4.12 11.20 2.97
CA ILE A 143 -4.07 9.96 2.20
C ILE A 143 -3.69 8.82 3.14
N SER A 144 -4.66 7.98 3.50
CA SER A 144 -4.41 6.79 4.32
C SER A 144 -3.99 5.62 3.44
N HIS A 145 -2.88 4.97 3.80
CA HIS A 145 -2.39 3.76 3.13
C HIS A 145 -2.88 2.47 3.79
N ASN A 146 -3.26 2.56 5.06
CA ASN A 146 -3.84 1.50 5.88
C ASN A 146 -4.50 2.14 7.09
N HIS A 147 -5.40 1.42 7.73
CA HIS A 147 -5.82 1.77 9.08
C HIS A 147 -4.68 1.46 10.07
N GLU A 148 -3.70 2.40 10.18
CA GLU A 148 -2.43 2.18 10.89
C GLU A 148 -2.62 1.76 12.35
N ALA A 149 -3.58 2.34 13.06
CA ALA A 149 -3.88 1.98 14.44
C ALA A 149 -4.23 0.49 14.57
N ARG A 150 -5.06 -0.04 13.66
CA ARG A 150 -5.45 -1.46 13.64
C ARG A 150 -4.24 -2.33 13.35
N VAL A 151 -3.53 -2.06 12.27
CA VAL A 151 -2.37 -2.85 11.81
C VAL A 151 -1.28 -2.91 12.88
N ARG A 152 -0.95 -1.77 13.51
CA ARG A 152 0.10 -1.70 14.55
C ARG A 152 -0.29 -2.46 15.82
N ARG A 153 -1.57 -2.43 16.23
CA ARG A 153 -2.07 -3.20 17.36
C ARG A 153 -2.02 -4.71 17.09
N GLU A 154 -2.39 -5.15 15.88
CA GLU A 154 -2.28 -6.54 15.46
C GLU A 154 -0.83 -7.04 15.50
N VAL A 155 0.10 -6.26 14.95
CA VAL A 155 1.54 -6.59 14.99
C VAL A 155 2.06 -6.66 16.44
N ALA A 156 1.69 -5.71 17.29
CA ALA A 156 2.12 -5.71 18.69
C ALA A 156 1.56 -6.92 19.47
N LYS A 157 0.30 -7.32 19.20
CA LYS A 157 -0.37 -8.47 19.81
C LYS A 157 0.27 -9.79 19.40
N ASN A 158 0.56 -9.96 18.10
CA ASN A 158 1.05 -11.22 17.53
C ASN A 158 2.60 -11.31 17.48
N SER A 159 3.31 -10.35 18.07
CA SER A 159 4.78 -10.37 18.12
C SER A 159 5.31 -11.31 19.21
N ASP A 160 6.22 -12.21 18.84
CA ASP A 160 6.99 -13.08 19.75
C ASP A 160 8.18 -12.39 20.40
N ALA A 161 8.24 -11.06 20.31
CA ALA A 161 9.32 -10.27 20.88
C ALA A 161 9.37 -10.39 22.41
N ILE A 162 10.59 -10.28 22.97
CA ILE A 162 10.80 -10.22 24.41
C ILE A 162 10.00 -9.07 25.05
N LEU A 163 9.61 -9.23 26.30
CA LEU A 163 8.68 -8.35 27.01
C LEU A 163 8.98 -6.83 26.86
N PRO A 164 10.23 -6.32 27.02
CA PRO A 164 10.49 -4.89 26.83
C PRO A 164 10.20 -4.40 25.41
N LYS A 165 10.51 -5.21 24.40
CA LYS A 165 10.23 -4.88 23.00
C LYS A 165 8.73 -4.92 22.70
N LYS A 166 8.00 -5.86 23.28
CA LYS A 166 6.54 -5.98 23.14
C LYS A 166 5.84 -4.75 23.75
N LEU A 167 6.26 -4.30 24.94
CA LEU A 167 5.75 -3.07 25.54
C LEU A 167 6.06 -1.82 24.70
N ALA A 168 7.25 -1.73 24.10
CA ALA A 168 7.59 -0.64 23.19
C ALA A 168 6.71 -0.64 21.92
N LEU A 169 6.42 -1.81 21.34
CA LEU A 169 5.51 -1.94 20.21
C LEU A 169 4.07 -1.55 20.56
N GLN A 170 3.59 -1.92 21.74
CA GLN A 170 2.26 -1.52 22.22
C GLN A 170 2.17 0.01 22.41
N LEU A 171 3.19 0.61 23.03
CA LEU A 171 3.25 2.06 23.20
C LEU A 171 3.29 2.79 21.85
N ASP A 172 4.04 2.26 20.87
CA ASP A 172 4.13 2.82 19.53
C ASP A 172 2.77 2.73 18.81
N ALA A 173 2.08 1.58 18.92
CA ALA A 173 0.74 1.39 18.37
C ALA A 173 -0.28 2.40 18.93
N GLU A 174 -0.24 2.67 20.25
CA GLU A 174 -1.13 3.67 20.86
C GLU A 174 -0.79 5.11 20.45
N LYS A 175 0.46 5.40 20.15
CA LYS A 175 0.86 6.70 19.58
C LYS A 175 0.34 6.85 18.15
N TYR A 176 0.45 5.80 17.33
CA TYR A 176 -0.15 5.78 16.00
C TYR A 176 -1.67 5.99 16.05
N ALA A 177 -2.35 5.30 16.97
CA ALA A 177 -3.79 5.47 17.14
C ALA A 177 -4.18 6.92 17.46
N ARG A 178 -3.46 7.58 18.36
CA ARG A 178 -3.72 8.99 18.68
C ARG A 178 -3.43 9.93 17.51
N GLN A 179 -2.35 9.67 16.76
CA GLN A 179 -1.99 10.47 15.59
C GLN A 179 -3.02 10.29 14.46
N GLU A 180 -3.50 9.07 14.22
CA GLU A 180 -4.52 8.78 13.22
C GLU A 180 -5.86 9.43 13.60
N VAL A 181 -6.24 9.40 14.89
CA VAL A 181 -7.41 10.15 15.41
C VAL A 181 -7.28 11.64 15.09
N SER A 182 -6.12 12.25 15.37
CA SER A 182 -5.90 13.67 15.06
C SER A 182 -5.97 13.96 13.57
N LEU A 183 -5.37 13.11 12.73
CA LEU A 183 -5.48 13.23 11.28
C LEU A 183 -6.95 13.15 10.83
N CYS A 184 -7.68 12.13 11.26
CA CYS A 184 -9.08 11.96 10.86
C CYS A 184 -10.01 13.08 11.34
N GLN A 185 -9.73 13.72 12.49
CA GLN A 185 -10.59 14.77 13.05
C GLN A 185 -10.29 16.17 12.54
N GLU A 186 -9.08 16.42 12.04
CA GLU A 186 -8.58 17.77 11.86
C GLU A 186 -8.25 18.12 10.40
N VAL A 187 -8.38 17.14 9.48
CA VAL A 187 -8.31 17.38 8.03
C VAL A 187 -9.70 17.55 7.44
N ASP A 188 -9.79 18.12 6.24
CA ASP A 188 -11.05 18.37 5.56
C ASP A 188 -11.54 17.12 4.77
N LEU A 189 -10.61 16.25 4.36
CA LEU A 189 -10.91 15.01 3.64
C LEU A 189 -9.95 13.89 4.07
N VAL A 190 -10.49 12.72 4.38
CA VAL A 190 -9.73 11.49 4.59
C VAL A 190 -9.95 10.55 3.42
N THR A 191 -8.87 10.04 2.82
CA THR A 191 -8.99 8.96 1.84
C THR A 191 -8.62 7.63 2.44
N ALA A 192 -9.21 6.56 1.94
CA ALA A 192 -8.84 5.19 2.30
C ALA A 192 -8.76 4.30 1.05
N ILE A 193 -7.95 3.27 1.12
CA ILE A 193 -7.65 2.41 -0.05
C ILE A 193 -8.80 1.46 -0.37
N THR A 194 -9.58 1.05 0.63
CA THR A 194 -10.70 0.12 0.43
C THR A 194 -12.01 0.67 0.99
N PRO A 195 -13.17 0.25 0.45
CA PRO A 195 -14.47 0.60 1.02
C PRO A 195 -14.62 0.17 2.49
N ALA A 196 -14.08 -0.99 2.86
CA ALA A 196 -14.12 -1.48 4.23
C ALA A 196 -13.35 -0.58 5.21
N GLU A 197 -12.21 -0.01 4.78
CA GLU A 197 -11.48 0.97 5.58
C GLU A 197 -12.24 2.30 5.70
N VAL A 198 -12.92 2.74 4.65
CA VAL A 198 -13.81 3.93 4.73
C VAL A 198 -14.88 3.71 5.80
N GLU A 199 -15.55 2.55 5.80
CA GLU A 199 -16.57 2.25 6.81
C GLU A 199 -15.97 2.17 8.22
N ALA A 200 -14.80 1.56 8.38
CA ALA A 200 -14.12 1.49 9.67
C ALA A 200 -13.75 2.89 10.23
N TYR A 201 -13.35 3.82 9.36
CA TYR A 201 -13.15 5.22 9.76
C TYR A 201 -14.46 5.92 10.07
N ARG A 202 -15.50 5.73 9.24
CA ARG A 202 -16.83 6.35 9.42
C ARG A 202 -17.51 5.96 10.72
N GLU A 203 -17.35 4.72 11.18
CA GLU A 203 -17.83 4.26 12.49
C GLU A 203 -17.29 5.10 13.64
N ASN A 204 -16.04 5.56 13.56
CA ASN A 204 -15.37 6.33 14.60
C ASN A 204 -15.50 7.86 14.40
N PHE A 205 -15.63 8.32 13.16
CA PHE A 205 -15.68 9.75 12.79
C PHE A 205 -16.80 10.01 11.76
N PRO A 206 -18.09 9.89 12.14
CA PRO A 206 -19.21 9.91 11.21
C PRO A 206 -19.40 11.25 10.49
N GLU A 207 -18.92 12.36 11.05
CA GLU A 207 -19.05 13.71 10.48
C GLU A 207 -17.94 14.05 9.47
N GLN A 208 -16.92 13.17 9.32
CA GLN A 208 -15.80 13.42 8.44
C GLN A 208 -16.15 13.09 6.98
N GLN A 209 -15.50 13.79 6.04
CA GLN A 209 -15.61 13.48 4.61
C GLN A 209 -14.64 12.40 4.21
N TYR A 210 -15.10 11.43 3.43
CA TYR A 210 -14.32 10.29 2.99
C TYR A 210 -14.34 10.13 1.48
N LEU A 211 -13.19 9.72 0.92
CA LEU A 211 -13.07 9.29 -0.46
C LEU A 211 -12.36 7.93 -0.50
N CYS A 212 -12.95 6.95 -1.16
CA CYS A 212 -12.29 5.68 -1.42
C CYS A 212 -11.41 5.82 -2.67
N LEU A 213 -10.10 5.71 -2.50
CA LEU A 213 -9.12 5.74 -3.59
C LEU A 213 -8.40 4.39 -3.67
N THR A 214 -9.02 3.41 -4.31
CA THR A 214 -8.34 2.15 -4.64
C THR A 214 -7.19 2.41 -5.60
N PRO A 215 -6.08 1.63 -5.58
CA PRO A 215 -4.99 1.85 -6.51
C PRO A 215 -5.43 1.63 -7.96
N GLY A 216 -4.70 2.23 -8.88
CA GLY A 216 -4.75 1.85 -10.29
C GLY A 216 -3.67 0.80 -10.61
N TYR A 217 -3.62 0.37 -11.86
CA TYR A 217 -2.57 -0.52 -12.38
C TYR A 217 -1.82 0.11 -13.53
N ARG A 218 -0.50 -0.04 -13.56
CA ARG A 218 0.39 0.50 -14.62
C ARG A 218 1.42 -0.51 -15.10
N GLY A 219 1.25 -1.78 -14.73
CA GLY A 219 2.12 -2.88 -15.18
C GLY A 219 1.75 -3.41 -16.57
N GLU A 220 2.44 -4.45 -16.99
CA GLU A 220 2.12 -5.17 -18.23
C GLU A 220 0.79 -5.94 -18.12
N ILE A 221 0.03 -5.99 -19.22
CA ILE A 221 -1.26 -6.70 -19.29
C ILE A 221 -1.15 -7.84 -20.33
N HIS A 222 -1.21 -9.07 -19.84
CA HIS A 222 -1.06 -10.28 -20.66
C HIS A 222 -2.41 -10.86 -21.09
N ARG A 223 -3.15 -10.15 -21.94
CA ARG A 223 -4.52 -10.52 -22.38
C ARG A 223 -4.60 -11.85 -23.10
N THR A 224 -3.54 -12.23 -23.81
CA THR A 224 -3.53 -13.42 -24.68
C THR A 224 -3.04 -14.70 -23.99
N LYS A 225 -2.57 -14.59 -22.72
CA LYS A 225 -2.16 -15.78 -21.97
C LYS A 225 -3.34 -16.74 -21.85
N LYS A 226 -3.07 -18.03 -22.04
CA LYS A 226 -4.02 -19.11 -21.75
C LYS A 226 -3.38 -20.14 -20.84
N ILE A 227 -4.15 -20.69 -19.94
CA ILE A 227 -3.77 -21.81 -19.11
C ILE A 227 -4.16 -23.10 -19.87
N THR A 228 -3.17 -23.96 -20.08
CA THR A 228 -3.32 -25.22 -20.82
C THR A 228 -2.66 -26.35 -20.04
N GLU A 229 -2.74 -27.58 -20.59
CA GLU A 229 -2.04 -28.75 -20.05
C GLU A 229 -0.52 -28.53 -19.96
N GLU A 230 0.05 -27.73 -20.88
CA GLU A 230 1.49 -27.40 -20.91
C GLU A 230 1.90 -26.43 -19.77
N THR A 231 0.94 -25.66 -19.21
CA THR A 231 1.20 -24.79 -18.08
C THR A 231 1.49 -25.64 -16.83
N PRO A 232 2.62 -25.46 -16.14
CA PRO A 232 2.94 -26.24 -14.95
C PRO A 232 1.81 -26.25 -13.93
N ARG A 233 1.60 -27.37 -13.26
CA ARG A 233 0.61 -27.56 -12.20
C ARG A 233 1.04 -26.84 -10.93
N ARG A 234 1.18 -25.53 -11.03
CA ARG A 234 1.80 -24.64 -10.04
C ARG A 234 0.86 -23.54 -9.59
N VAL A 235 0.93 -23.23 -8.31
CA VAL A 235 0.36 -22.02 -7.72
C VAL A 235 1.48 -21.13 -7.18
N VAL A 236 1.35 -19.81 -7.32
CA VAL A 236 2.40 -18.86 -6.95
C VAL A 236 1.91 -17.90 -5.87
N MET A 237 2.80 -17.65 -4.91
CA MET A 237 2.64 -16.57 -3.92
C MET A 237 3.81 -15.62 -4.05
N SER A 238 3.52 -14.35 -4.38
CA SER A 238 4.55 -13.30 -4.48
C SER A 238 4.48 -12.32 -3.31
N GLY A 239 5.63 -11.70 -3.00
CA GLY A 239 5.66 -10.64 -2.00
C GLY A 239 7.05 -10.34 -1.44
N SER A 240 7.11 -9.34 -0.55
CA SER A 240 8.30 -9.10 0.28
C SER A 240 8.04 -9.66 1.68
N PHE A 241 8.77 -10.69 2.06
CA PHE A 241 8.64 -11.38 3.34
C PHE A 241 9.63 -10.87 4.40
N GLU A 242 10.08 -9.62 4.28
CA GLU A 242 10.95 -8.99 5.27
C GLU A 242 10.20 -8.49 6.50
N TRP A 243 8.93 -8.12 6.32
CA TRP A 243 8.10 -7.65 7.41
C TRP A 243 7.55 -8.82 8.24
N VAL A 244 7.60 -8.68 9.58
CA VAL A 244 7.25 -9.74 10.54
C VAL A 244 5.83 -10.31 10.29
N ALA A 245 4.84 -9.45 10.05
CA ALA A 245 3.47 -9.92 9.78
C ALA A 245 3.39 -10.81 8.52
N LYS A 246 4.16 -10.50 7.48
CA LYS A 246 4.18 -11.31 6.25
C LYS A 246 4.89 -12.65 6.44
N ARG A 247 5.90 -12.72 7.32
CA ARG A 247 6.53 -13.99 7.70
C ARG A 247 5.55 -14.86 8.45
N ILE A 248 4.85 -14.32 9.44
CA ILE A 248 3.83 -15.04 10.20
C ILE A 248 2.74 -15.57 9.27
N ASN A 249 2.21 -14.73 8.36
CA ASN A 249 1.21 -15.17 7.39
C ASN A 249 1.71 -16.32 6.51
N LEU A 250 2.94 -16.22 6.01
CA LEU A 250 3.54 -17.28 5.20
C LEU A 250 3.67 -18.58 6.00
N GLU A 251 4.19 -18.53 7.20
CA GLU A 251 4.38 -19.70 8.04
C GLU A 251 3.06 -20.39 8.41
N LEU A 252 2.05 -19.62 8.85
CA LEU A 252 0.72 -20.12 9.15
C LEU A 252 0.06 -20.80 7.94
N PHE A 253 0.21 -20.22 6.76
CA PHE A 253 -0.30 -20.82 5.54
C PHE A 253 0.42 -22.13 5.20
N LEU A 254 1.77 -22.12 5.24
CA LEU A 254 2.57 -23.29 4.90
C LEU A 254 2.32 -24.47 5.83
N GLU A 255 2.12 -24.24 7.13
CA GLU A 255 1.81 -25.29 8.12
C GLU A 255 0.54 -26.08 7.76
N LYS A 256 -0.41 -25.43 7.07
CA LYS A 256 -1.69 -26.04 6.69
C LYS A 256 -1.74 -26.48 5.23
N ALA A 257 -1.01 -25.81 4.34
CA ALA A 257 -1.15 -25.96 2.90
C ALA A 257 -0.05 -26.79 2.24
N ALA A 258 1.19 -26.79 2.76
CA ALA A 258 2.32 -27.35 2.05
C ALA A 258 2.15 -28.84 1.74
N ALA A 259 1.89 -29.67 2.76
CA ALA A 259 1.73 -31.11 2.59
C ALA A 259 0.48 -31.45 1.74
N PRO A 260 -0.73 -30.87 1.99
CA PRO A 260 -1.90 -31.17 1.13
C PRO A 260 -1.73 -30.75 -0.34
N LEU A 261 -1.03 -29.65 -0.65
CA LEU A 261 -0.72 -29.27 -2.02
C LEU A 261 0.23 -30.27 -2.69
N GLU A 262 1.29 -30.69 -1.98
CA GLU A 262 2.23 -31.69 -2.45
C GLU A 262 1.53 -33.05 -2.70
N GLU A 263 0.67 -33.51 -1.79
CA GLU A 263 -0.14 -34.72 -1.95
C GLU A 263 -1.09 -34.63 -3.17
N ALA A 264 -1.63 -33.44 -3.46
CA ALA A 264 -2.42 -33.18 -4.65
C ALA A 264 -1.57 -33.02 -5.93
N GLY A 265 -0.24 -33.09 -5.85
CA GLY A 265 0.70 -32.88 -6.94
C GLY A 265 0.68 -31.45 -7.49
N ILE A 266 0.44 -30.46 -6.64
CA ILE A 266 0.43 -29.04 -6.96
C ILE A 266 1.71 -28.39 -6.42
N ASP A 267 2.55 -27.85 -7.30
CA ASP A 267 3.76 -27.14 -6.93
C ASP A 267 3.38 -25.80 -6.27
N LEU A 268 3.88 -25.53 -5.07
CA LEU A 268 3.78 -24.23 -4.44
C LEU A 268 5.08 -23.47 -4.60
N GLN A 269 5.03 -22.30 -5.23
CA GLN A 269 6.19 -21.45 -5.45
C GLN A 269 6.06 -20.12 -4.71
N ILE A 270 7.09 -19.76 -3.92
CA ILE A 270 7.19 -18.52 -3.14
C ILE A 270 8.24 -17.62 -3.77
N VAL A 271 7.81 -16.49 -4.33
CA VAL A 271 8.70 -15.56 -5.06
C VAL A 271 8.73 -14.20 -4.40
N GLY A 272 9.93 -13.70 -4.13
CA GLY A 272 10.12 -12.35 -3.62
C GLY A 272 11.17 -12.22 -2.53
N LYS A 273 11.36 -11.00 -2.07
CA LYS A 273 12.42 -10.65 -1.14
C LYS A 273 12.20 -11.29 0.23
N THR A 274 13.18 -12.05 0.68
CA THR A 274 13.14 -12.78 1.96
C THR A 274 14.54 -12.70 2.59
N GLU A 275 14.60 -12.57 3.92
CA GLU A 275 15.86 -12.71 4.64
C GLU A 275 16.40 -14.14 4.48
N GLU A 276 17.67 -14.28 4.18
CA GLU A 276 18.28 -15.57 3.82
C GLU A 276 18.13 -16.62 4.92
N GLY A 277 18.31 -16.23 6.20
CA GLY A 277 18.14 -17.15 7.33
C GLY A 277 16.71 -17.69 7.42
N PHE A 278 15.69 -16.84 7.28
CA PHE A 278 14.28 -17.24 7.28
C PHE A 278 13.96 -18.11 6.05
N ARG A 279 14.47 -17.79 4.87
CA ARG A 279 14.29 -18.60 3.65
C ARG A 279 14.80 -20.01 3.83
N GLN A 280 16.03 -20.16 4.38
CA GLN A 280 16.65 -21.47 4.63
C GLN A 280 15.88 -22.28 5.71
N GLU A 281 15.40 -21.63 6.76
CA GLU A 281 14.56 -22.24 7.78
C GLU A 281 13.27 -22.79 7.16
N MET A 282 12.56 -21.99 6.36
CA MET A 282 11.31 -22.41 5.71
C MET A 282 11.55 -23.51 4.68
N ALA A 283 12.60 -23.43 3.88
CA ALA A 283 12.95 -24.49 2.93
C ALA A 283 13.32 -25.83 3.62
N THR A 284 13.89 -25.77 4.83
CA THR A 284 14.15 -26.98 5.63
C THR A 284 12.87 -27.55 6.23
N LYS A 285 11.98 -26.69 6.70
CA LYS A 285 10.69 -27.08 7.32
C LYS A 285 9.69 -27.62 6.28
N PHE A 286 9.71 -27.08 5.06
CA PHE A 286 8.78 -27.39 3.97
C PHE A 286 9.52 -27.72 2.66
N PRO A 287 10.16 -28.91 2.55
CA PRO A 287 11.05 -29.26 1.44
C PRO A 287 10.32 -29.41 0.09
N GLY A 288 8.99 -29.62 0.07
CA GLY A 288 8.16 -29.65 -1.14
C GLY A 288 7.78 -28.27 -1.69
N VAL A 289 8.19 -27.16 -1.04
CA VAL A 289 7.87 -25.79 -1.44
C VAL A 289 9.10 -25.15 -2.12
N ASP A 290 8.88 -24.53 -3.29
CA ASP A 290 9.93 -23.82 -4.02
C ASP A 290 10.08 -22.38 -3.54
N PHE A 291 11.14 -22.08 -2.77
CA PHE A 291 11.49 -20.75 -2.27
C PHE A 291 12.50 -20.06 -3.20
N VAL A 292 12.01 -19.39 -4.24
CA VAL A 292 12.83 -18.74 -5.27
C VAL A 292 13.66 -17.58 -4.71
N GLY A 293 13.08 -16.80 -3.79
CA GLY A 293 13.71 -15.58 -3.28
C GLY A 293 13.50 -14.37 -4.19
N ARG A 294 14.39 -13.35 -4.06
CA ARG A 294 14.29 -12.12 -4.86
C ARG A 294 14.66 -12.37 -6.32
N VAL A 295 13.80 -11.91 -7.23
CA VAL A 295 14.02 -12.01 -8.67
C VAL A 295 14.10 -10.62 -9.31
N PRO A 296 14.79 -10.47 -10.46
CA PRO A 296 14.80 -9.21 -11.22
C PRO A 296 13.42 -8.88 -11.81
N GLU A 297 12.72 -9.90 -12.31
CA GLU A 297 11.41 -9.79 -12.96
C GLU A 297 10.47 -10.87 -12.42
N MET A 298 9.24 -10.46 -12.11
CA MET A 298 8.20 -11.34 -11.58
C MET A 298 7.43 -12.08 -12.68
N SER A 299 7.27 -11.44 -13.85
CA SER A 299 6.44 -11.93 -14.95
C SER A 299 6.68 -13.40 -15.35
N PRO A 300 7.92 -13.91 -15.49
CA PRO A 300 8.14 -15.31 -15.85
C PRO A 300 7.50 -16.31 -14.87
N TYR A 301 7.55 -16.01 -13.57
CA TYR A 301 6.99 -16.86 -12.51
C TYR A 301 5.47 -16.84 -12.49
N LEU A 302 4.88 -15.66 -12.75
CA LEU A 302 3.44 -15.51 -12.85
C LEU A 302 2.92 -16.19 -14.10
N LEU A 303 3.58 -16.01 -15.24
CA LEU A 303 3.16 -16.62 -16.50
C LEU A 303 3.30 -18.16 -16.50
N ASP A 304 4.19 -18.72 -15.70
CA ASP A 304 4.44 -20.15 -15.58
C ASP A 304 3.66 -20.80 -14.40
N SER A 305 2.51 -20.23 -14.06
CA SER A 305 1.64 -20.71 -12.99
C SER A 305 0.17 -20.77 -13.43
N ARG A 306 -0.65 -21.62 -12.75
CA ARG A 306 -2.10 -21.77 -13.04
C ARG A 306 -2.97 -20.89 -12.15
N ALA A 307 -2.50 -20.50 -10.95
CA ALA A 307 -3.22 -19.56 -10.08
C ALA A 307 -2.27 -18.77 -9.19
N GLY A 308 -2.70 -17.56 -8.80
CA GLY A 308 -2.05 -16.71 -7.81
C GLY A 308 -2.76 -16.75 -6.45
N LEU A 309 -1.98 -16.79 -5.36
CA LEU A 309 -2.51 -16.96 -4.00
C LEU A 309 -2.48 -15.67 -3.19
N ILE A 310 -3.62 -15.34 -2.55
CA ILE A 310 -3.77 -14.25 -1.58
C ILE A 310 -4.32 -14.85 -0.28
N VAL A 311 -3.45 -15.09 0.70
CA VAL A 311 -3.75 -15.90 1.89
C VAL A 311 -3.36 -15.21 3.21
N GLU A 312 -3.24 -13.89 3.22
CA GLU A 312 -2.86 -13.14 4.40
C GLU A 312 -3.97 -13.12 5.45
N GLU A 313 -3.70 -13.73 6.62
CA GLU A 313 -4.56 -13.71 7.82
C GLU A 313 -4.41 -12.38 8.59
N LEU A 314 -3.19 -11.83 8.59
CA LEU A 314 -2.83 -10.62 9.33
C LEU A 314 -2.53 -9.48 8.36
N GLY A 315 -2.98 -8.28 8.72
CA GLY A 315 -2.75 -7.06 7.96
C GLY A 315 -3.95 -6.66 7.09
N GLY A 316 -4.18 -5.36 7.00
CA GLY A 316 -5.26 -4.74 6.21
C GLY A 316 -4.79 -4.26 4.84
N GLY A 317 -5.60 -3.39 4.25
CA GLY A 317 -5.34 -2.69 3.02
C GLY A 317 -5.46 -3.52 1.75
N PHE A 318 -5.40 -2.83 0.63
CA PHE A 318 -5.48 -3.43 -0.70
C PHE A 318 -4.22 -4.25 -1.04
N LYS A 319 -4.38 -5.42 -1.59
CA LYS A 319 -3.27 -6.30 -1.98
C LYS A 319 -2.89 -6.05 -3.45
N LEU A 320 -2.01 -5.08 -3.71
CA LEU A 320 -1.56 -4.73 -5.06
C LEU A 320 -1.12 -5.92 -5.91
N LYS A 321 -0.51 -6.93 -5.29
CA LYS A 321 -0.12 -8.18 -6.00
C LYS A 321 -1.30 -8.92 -6.62
N ALA A 322 -2.53 -8.68 -6.15
CA ALA A 322 -3.71 -9.26 -6.79
C ALA A 322 -3.90 -8.72 -8.21
N LEU A 323 -3.65 -7.44 -8.43
CA LEU A 323 -3.67 -6.84 -9.77
C LEU A 323 -2.54 -7.39 -10.64
N ASP A 324 -1.34 -7.59 -10.08
CA ASP A 324 -0.25 -8.25 -10.82
C ASP A 324 -0.66 -9.64 -11.30
N TYR A 325 -1.28 -10.44 -10.45
CA TYR A 325 -1.77 -11.77 -10.85
C TYR A 325 -2.83 -11.68 -11.96
N ILE A 326 -3.86 -10.87 -11.75
CA ILE A 326 -4.96 -10.71 -12.71
C ILE A 326 -4.42 -10.26 -14.08
N PHE A 327 -3.60 -9.21 -14.10
CA PHE A 327 -3.09 -8.63 -15.35
C PHE A 327 -2.00 -9.49 -16.03
N HIS A 328 -1.35 -10.40 -15.29
CA HIS A 328 -0.55 -11.46 -15.86
C HIS A 328 -1.38 -12.68 -16.32
N GLY A 329 -2.68 -12.60 -16.23
CA GLY A 329 -3.59 -13.66 -16.68
C GLY A 329 -3.58 -14.88 -15.75
N LEU A 330 -3.48 -14.68 -14.42
CA LEU A 330 -3.69 -15.74 -13.45
C LEU A 330 -5.05 -15.57 -12.78
N PRO A 331 -5.85 -16.65 -12.70
CA PRO A 331 -6.96 -16.71 -11.76
C PRO A 331 -6.47 -16.49 -10.33
N LEU A 332 -7.24 -15.73 -9.55
CA LEU A 332 -6.96 -15.58 -8.13
C LEU A 332 -7.63 -16.66 -7.29
N ALA A 333 -6.90 -17.15 -6.32
CA ALA A 333 -7.42 -17.96 -5.23
C ALA A 333 -6.96 -17.39 -3.89
N GLY A 334 -7.84 -17.32 -2.89
CA GLY A 334 -7.49 -16.68 -1.64
C GLY A 334 -8.49 -16.89 -0.52
N LEU A 335 -8.17 -16.27 0.62
CA LEU A 335 -9.07 -16.21 1.76
C LEU A 335 -10.05 -15.04 1.60
N ASP A 336 -11.30 -15.23 2.01
CA ASP A 336 -12.40 -14.26 1.84
C ASP A 336 -12.01 -12.85 2.32
N HIS A 337 -11.35 -12.77 3.48
CA HIS A 337 -10.94 -11.52 4.11
C HIS A 337 -9.65 -10.93 3.57
N ALA A 338 -8.91 -11.66 2.71
CA ALA A 338 -7.59 -11.21 2.22
C ALA A 338 -7.67 -10.38 0.94
N VAL A 339 -8.84 -10.30 0.29
CA VAL A 339 -9.01 -9.68 -1.06
C VAL A 339 -9.90 -8.43 -1.04
N GLU A 340 -9.92 -7.71 0.08
CA GLU A 340 -10.69 -6.48 0.23
C GLU A 340 -10.39 -5.46 -0.88
N GLY A 341 -11.44 -4.83 -1.41
CA GLY A 341 -11.35 -3.79 -2.43
C GLY A 341 -11.31 -4.29 -3.88
N LEU A 342 -11.29 -5.62 -4.13
CA LEU A 342 -11.47 -6.17 -5.46
C LEU A 342 -12.96 -6.27 -5.81
N PRO A 343 -13.42 -5.77 -6.97
CA PRO A 343 -14.80 -5.87 -7.42
C PRO A 343 -15.10 -7.24 -8.05
N LEU A 344 -14.62 -8.32 -7.42
CA LEU A 344 -14.73 -9.69 -7.90
C LEU A 344 -15.65 -10.50 -7.02
N ALA A 345 -16.38 -11.44 -7.62
CA ALA A 345 -17.32 -12.32 -6.94
C ALA A 345 -16.92 -13.80 -7.09
N SER A 346 -16.92 -14.54 -5.98
CA SER A 346 -16.69 -15.98 -5.96
C SER A 346 -18.02 -16.71 -6.24
N PRO A 347 -18.01 -17.79 -7.03
CA PRO A 347 -16.87 -18.44 -7.69
C PRO A 347 -16.64 -18.06 -9.16
N GLU A 348 -17.31 -17.02 -9.67
CA GLU A 348 -17.35 -16.70 -11.10
C GLU A 348 -16.01 -16.23 -11.66
N ASN A 349 -15.30 -15.35 -10.90
CA ASN A 349 -14.07 -14.72 -11.36
C ASN A 349 -12.94 -14.73 -10.34
N ILE A 350 -13.16 -15.30 -9.14
CA ILE A 350 -12.17 -15.52 -8.10
C ILE A 350 -12.56 -16.75 -7.28
N LEU A 351 -11.60 -17.52 -6.79
CA LEU A 351 -11.84 -18.61 -5.86
C LEU A 351 -11.58 -18.13 -4.44
N LEU A 352 -12.64 -17.94 -3.64
CA LEU A 352 -12.52 -17.54 -2.24
C LEU A 352 -13.01 -18.65 -1.31
N LYS A 353 -12.32 -18.77 -0.16
CA LYS A 353 -12.65 -19.69 0.90
C LYS A 353 -12.39 -19.07 2.29
N PRO A 354 -13.13 -19.51 3.31
CA PRO A 354 -13.00 -18.95 4.65
C PRO A 354 -11.70 -19.33 5.38
N ASP A 355 -11.07 -20.43 4.98
CA ASP A 355 -9.85 -20.97 5.61
C ASP A 355 -8.93 -21.67 4.60
N THR A 356 -7.69 -21.92 5.04
CA THR A 356 -6.64 -22.51 4.20
C THR A 356 -6.96 -23.94 3.77
N GLU A 357 -7.55 -24.74 4.64
CA GLU A 357 -7.87 -26.15 4.37
C GLU A 357 -8.91 -26.26 3.25
N SER A 358 -9.99 -25.49 3.33
CA SER A 358 -11.02 -25.45 2.26
C SER A 358 -10.51 -24.82 0.98
N LEU A 359 -9.56 -23.86 1.05
CA LEU A 359 -8.92 -23.27 -0.11
C LEU A 359 -8.08 -24.31 -0.86
N VAL A 360 -7.24 -25.07 -0.17
CA VAL A 360 -6.41 -26.13 -0.78
C VAL A 360 -7.27 -27.22 -1.40
N ALA A 361 -8.34 -27.67 -0.74
CA ALA A 361 -9.26 -28.65 -1.29
C ALA A 361 -9.91 -28.16 -2.60
N ALA A 362 -10.38 -26.91 -2.60
CA ALA A 362 -10.98 -26.32 -3.79
C ALA A 362 -9.97 -26.05 -4.93
N LEU A 363 -8.72 -25.72 -4.60
CA LEU A 363 -7.64 -25.63 -5.59
C LEU A 363 -7.34 -26.99 -6.25
N ALA A 364 -7.32 -28.07 -5.49
CA ALA A 364 -7.09 -29.42 -6.00
C ALA A 364 -8.18 -29.84 -7.01
N GLU A 365 -9.41 -29.39 -6.82
CA GLU A 365 -10.51 -29.61 -7.77
C GLU A 365 -10.42 -28.69 -9.01
N LEU A 366 -9.93 -27.46 -8.84
CA LEU A 366 -9.93 -26.44 -9.89
C LEU A 366 -8.71 -26.53 -10.81
N ILE A 367 -7.56 -26.97 -10.31
CA ILE A 367 -6.25 -26.75 -10.94
C ILE A 367 -6.11 -27.34 -12.35
N ASP A 368 -6.88 -28.36 -12.69
CA ASP A 368 -6.90 -29.05 -14.01
C ASP A 368 -8.17 -28.73 -14.82
N ASP A 369 -9.07 -27.88 -14.30
CA ASP A 369 -10.24 -27.38 -15.06
C ASP A 369 -9.84 -26.13 -15.86
N TYR A 370 -9.18 -26.35 -17.00
CA TYR A 370 -8.63 -25.29 -17.85
C TYR A 370 -9.71 -24.33 -18.38
N ASP A 371 -10.89 -24.83 -18.67
CA ASP A 371 -12.00 -24.00 -19.15
C ASP A 371 -12.43 -23.02 -18.08
N ARG A 372 -12.61 -23.48 -16.87
CA ARG A 372 -12.98 -22.66 -15.73
C ARG A 372 -11.87 -21.68 -15.34
N LEU A 373 -10.61 -22.12 -15.30
CA LEU A 373 -9.46 -21.26 -15.03
C LEU A 373 -9.37 -20.10 -16.04
N ASN A 374 -9.54 -20.40 -17.35
CA ASN A 374 -9.50 -19.38 -18.39
C ASN A 374 -10.72 -18.45 -18.33
N GLN A 375 -11.92 -18.95 -18.02
CA GLN A 375 -13.11 -18.12 -17.81
C GLN A 375 -12.93 -17.16 -16.64
N MET A 376 -12.44 -17.66 -15.49
CA MET A 376 -12.14 -16.81 -14.32
C MET A 376 -11.13 -15.73 -14.66
N ARG A 377 -10.04 -16.09 -15.36
CA ARG A 377 -8.99 -15.18 -15.82
C ARG A 377 -9.55 -14.06 -16.70
N GLU A 378 -10.34 -14.40 -17.71
CA GLU A 378 -10.91 -13.43 -18.65
C GLU A 378 -11.87 -12.48 -17.94
N SER A 379 -12.76 -13.02 -17.14
CA SER A 379 -13.74 -12.23 -16.38
C SER A 379 -13.08 -11.30 -15.37
N SER A 380 -12.13 -11.79 -14.57
CA SER A 380 -11.42 -10.95 -13.59
C SER A 380 -10.61 -9.84 -14.26
N MET A 381 -9.92 -10.14 -15.36
CA MET A 381 -9.14 -9.16 -16.10
C MET A 381 -10.02 -8.04 -16.66
N GLN A 382 -11.14 -8.38 -17.30
CA GLN A 382 -12.07 -7.39 -17.85
C GLN A 382 -12.60 -6.44 -16.77
N ILE A 383 -13.09 -6.99 -15.65
CA ILE A 383 -13.62 -6.19 -14.53
C ILE A 383 -12.53 -5.27 -13.95
N CYS A 384 -11.31 -5.78 -13.79
CA CYS A 384 -10.22 -5.01 -13.20
C CYS A 384 -9.65 -3.95 -14.15
N GLU A 385 -9.63 -4.18 -15.47
CA GLU A 385 -9.26 -3.16 -16.45
C GLU A 385 -10.18 -1.94 -16.38
N GLU A 386 -11.48 -2.14 -16.15
CA GLU A 386 -12.45 -1.05 -16.01
C GLU A 386 -12.34 -0.35 -14.63
N SER A 387 -11.91 -1.08 -13.60
CA SER A 387 -11.98 -0.60 -12.20
C SER A 387 -10.70 0.04 -11.69
N PHE A 388 -9.53 -0.29 -12.25
CA PHE A 388 -8.22 0.09 -11.68
C PHE A 388 -7.41 0.99 -12.62
N GLN A 389 -8.01 2.11 -13.02
CA GLN A 389 -7.36 3.17 -13.80
C GLN A 389 -6.83 4.26 -12.87
N TRP A 390 -5.53 4.60 -12.95
CA TRP A 390 -4.96 5.68 -12.15
C TRP A 390 -5.58 7.04 -12.48
N GLU A 391 -5.91 7.27 -13.74
CA GLU A 391 -6.49 8.52 -14.25
C GLU A 391 -7.83 8.83 -13.55
N ASP A 392 -8.63 7.82 -13.24
CA ASP A 392 -9.87 8.00 -12.48
C ASP A 392 -9.58 8.46 -11.05
N ARG A 393 -8.55 7.89 -10.41
CA ARG A 393 -8.16 8.27 -9.04
C ARG A 393 -7.68 9.70 -8.94
N GLY A 394 -6.93 10.16 -9.97
CA GLY A 394 -6.51 11.57 -10.06
C GLY A 394 -7.71 12.52 -10.18
N ARG A 395 -8.68 12.18 -11.03
CA ARG A 395 -9.91 12.97 -11.20
C ARG A 395 -10.77 12.96 -9.94
N ASP A 396 -11.03 11.79 -9.37
CA ASP A 396 -11.84 11.65 -8.15
C ASP A 396 -11.26 12.51 -7.01
N LEU A 397 -9.93 12.50 -6.83
CA LEU A 397 -9.26 13.32 -5.83
C LEU A 397 -9.36 14.82 -6.15
N TYR A 398 -9.13 15.21 -7.41
CA TYR A 398 -9.23 16.59 -7.85
C TYR A 398 -10.65 17.14 -7.64
N ASP A 399 -11.67 16.38 -8.01
CA ASP A 399 -13.07 16.76 -7.89
C ASP A 399 -13.52 16.89 -6.42
N ALA A 400 -13.09 15.95 -5.57
CA ALA A 400 -13.37 16.01 -4.14
C ALA A 400 -12.75 17.26 -3.50
N ILE A 401 -11.48 17.56 -3.80
CA ILE A 401 -10.80 18.76 -3.28
C ILE A 401 -11.45 20.04 -3.80
N SER A 402 -11.79 20.09 -5.10
CA SER A 402 -12.46 21.24 -5.70
C SER A 402 -13.81 21.52 -5.05
N SER A 403 -14.56 20.47 -4.72
CA SER A 403 -15.84 20.56 -4.02
C SER A 403 -15.68 21.14 -2.61
N LEU A 404 -14.66 20.76 -1.86
CA LEU A 404 -14.35 21.33 -0.54
C LEU A 404 -14.10 22.83 -0.60
N ARG A 405 -13.51 23.31 -1.67
CA ARG A 405 -13.18 24.73 -1.87
C ARG A 405 -14.31 25.54 -2.47
N GLY A 406 -15.46 24.94 -2.77
CA GLY A 406 -16.59 25.60 -3.42
C GLY A 406 -16.31 26.01 -4.87
N VAL A 407 -15.34 25.38 -5.54
CA VAL A 407 -15.05 25.60 -6.97
C VAL A 407 -16.14 24.87 -7.78
N VAL A 408 -16.88 25.62 -8.59
CA VAL A 408 -17.86 25.03 -9.52
C VAL A 408 -17.09 24.33 -10.63
N LEU A 409 -17.13 23.01 -10.65
CA LEU A 409 -16.57 22.21 -11.74
C LEU A 409 -17.39 22.48 -13.01
N SER A 410 -16.74 23.02 -14.05
CA SER A 410 -17.34 23.11 -15.39
C SER A 410 -17.46 21.70 -15.96
N SER A 411 -18.69 21.20 -16.08
CA SER A 411 -19.05 19.92 -16.70
C SER A 411 -18.63 19.82 -18.16
#